data_ce4a5171db16f1afb9b2b4d8528e4ea2
#
_entry.id   ce4a5171db16f1afb9b2b4d8528e4ea2
#
_cell.length_a   1.000
_cell.length_b   1.000
_cell.length_c   1.000
_cell.angle_alpha   90.00
_cell.angle_beta   90.00
_cell.angle_gamma   90.00
#
_symmetry.space_group_name_H-M   'P 1'
#
loop_
_entity.id
_entity.type
_entity.pdbx_description
1 polymer ?
#
loop_
_entity_poly.entity_id
_entity_poly.type
_entity_poly.pdbx_seq_one_letter_code
_entity_poly.pdbx_strand_id
1 'polypeptide(L)'
;MRQYSLPRRSRGILAAALLGSALLSAPSMEAQAAPIADAVNDFIPTFTGVHNGDLDVLSLSAVFDGAFHLTAVMNGKIGTTDPSIFTFGIDRGAGTAGFAAIGETGVTFDSVLTVTGAGVTGGRLGATAFALPAGAAHINGDTLTLDLAASFLPSTGFSPENYRISFWTRDSSQAGTSGLADFAPDNSTIQVGAVPEPETYAMLLAGLGLMGFVGRRRQQKSA
;
A
#
# COMPACT_ATOMS: atom_id res chain seq x y z
N MET A 1 28.24 -19.05 87.50
CA MET A 1 28.48 -19.01 86.05
C MET A 1 27.15 -18.84 85.29
N ARG A 2 26.88 -17.69 84.78
CA ARG A 2 25.67 -17.43 84.00
C ARG A 2 26.05 -17.35 82.49
N GLN A 3 25.53 -18.26 81.69
CA GLN A 3 25.70 -18.22 80.23
C GLN A 3 24.62 -17.32 79.61
N TYR A 4 25.08 -16.29 78.94
CA TYR A 4 24.25 -15.42 78.14
C TYR A 4 24.17 -16.01 76.74
N SER A 5 22.97 -16.39 76.30
CA SER A 5 22.65 -16.75 74.91
C SER A 5 22.30 -15.51 74.12
N LEU A 6 23.02 -15.27 73.04
CA LEU A 6 22.73 -14.19 72.07
C LEU A 6 21.66 -14.62 71.10
N PRO A 7 20.74 -13.71 70.69
CA PRO A 7 19.70 -14.03 69.71
C PRO A 7 20.30 -14.04 68.29
N ARG A 8 19.93 -15.08 67.53
CA ARG A 8 20.20 -15.22 66.10
C ARG A 8 19.43 -14.14 65.33
N ARG A 9 20.11 -13.24 64.67
CA ARG A 9 19.53 -12.32 63.65
C ARG A 9 19.25 -13.11 62.40
N SER A 10 18.00 -13.24 62.04
CA SER A 10 17.52 -13.71 60.72
C SER A 10 17.87 -12.65 59.66
N ARG A 11 18.75 -13.02 58.75
CA ARG A 11 19.02 -12.23 57.54
C ARG A 11 17.89 -12.47 56.54
N GLY A 12 16.99 -11.52 56.43
CA GLY A 12 16.04 -11.47 55.34
C GLY A 12 16.77 -11.22 54.02
N ILE A 13 16.68 -12.18 53.12
CA ILE A 13 17.16 -12.03 51.75
C ILE A 13 16.12 -11.22 50.99
N LEU A 14 16.40 -9.95 50.72
CA LEU A 14 15.66 -9.19 49.71
C LEU A 14 16.05 -9.74 48.33
N ALA A 15 15.21 -10.56 47.74
CA ALA A 15 15.28 -10.89 46.31
C ALA A 15 14.77 -9.71 45.51
N ALA A 16 15.66 -8.88 44.99
CA ALA A 16 15.34 -7.88 43.99
C ALA A 16 15.10 -8.61 42.68
N ALA A 17 13.81 -8.70 42.29
CA ALA A 17 13.43 -9.17 40.97
C ALA A 17 13.74 -8.08 39.94
N LEU A 18 14.86 -8.21 39.24
CA LEU A 18 15.17 -7.49 38.03
C LEU A 18 14.21 -7.98 36.93
N LEU A 19 13.10 -7.28 36.72
CA LEU A 19 12.30 -7.41 35.49
C LEU A 19 13.15 -6.79 34.37
N GLY A 20 13.88 -7.63 33.66
CA GLY A 20 14.49 -7.28 32.38
C GLY A 20 13.39 -6.99 31.36
N SER A 21 13.25 -5.72 31.00
CA SER A 21 12.43 -5.29 29.85
C SER A 21 13.14 -5.72 28.57
N ALA A 22 12.91 -6.97 28.14
CA ALA A 22 13.19 -7.34 26.76
C ALA A 22 12.14 -6.62 25.88
N LEU A 23 12.51 -5.46 25.33
CA LEU A 23 11.82 -4.89 24.19
C LEU A 23 11.97 -5.90 23.04
N LEU A 24 10.97 -6.77 22.88
CA LEU A 24 10.81 -7.49 21.62
C LEU A 24 10.52 -6.42 20.56
N SER A 25 11.51 -6.12 19.74
CA SER A 25 11.30 -5.50 18.44
C SER A 25 10.54 -6.51 17.59
N ALA A 26 9.20 -6.48 17.67
CA ALA A 26 8.39 -7.16 16.69
C ALA A 26 8.67 -6.48 15.34
N PRO A 27 8.95 -7.25 14.28
CA PRO A 27 8.99 -6.66 12.95
C PRO A 27 7.62 -6.01 12.73
N SER A 28 7.60 -4.75 12.32
CA SER A 28 6.41 -4.08 11.86
C SER A 28 5.92 -4.87 10.63
N MET A 29 4.93 -5.71 10.81
CA MET A 29 4.15 -6.24 9.68
C MET A 29 3.35 -5.04 9.17
N GLU A 30 3.84 -4.45 8.10
CA GLU A 30 3.07 -3.50 7.34
C GLU A 30 1.78 -4.22 6.90
N ALA A 31 0.64 -3.75 7.39
CA ALA A 31 -0.65 -4.23 6.93
C ALA A 31 -0.88 -3.65 5.54
N GLN A 32 -0.36 -4.31 4.53
CA GLN A 32 -0.63 -3.98 3.14
C GLN A 32 -2.10 -4.29 2.84
N ALA A 33 -2.79 -3.34 2.17
CA ALA A 33 -4.07 -3.67 1.56
C ALA A 33 -3.84 -4.84 0.59
N ALA A 34 -4.70 -5.86 0.67
CA ALA A 34 -4.56 -7.01 -0.22
C ALA A 34 -4.67 -6.53 -1.67
N PRO A 35 -3.75 -6.94 -2.56
CA PRO A 35 -3.84 -6.62 -3.97
C PRO A 35 -5.14 -7.18 -4.55
N ILE A 36 -5.79 -6.41 -5.43
CA ILE A 36 -6.90 -6.92 -6.24
C ILE A 36 -6.29 -7.66 -7.41
N ALA A 37 -6.73 -8.91 -7.62
CA ALA A 37 -6.34 -9.70 -8.78
C ALA A 37 -7.11 -9.25 -10.01
N ASP A 38 -6.48 -9.32 -11.15
CA ASP A 38 -7.02 -9.11 -12.48
C ASP A 38 -6.92 -10.38 -13.33
N ALA A 39 -7.67 -10.48 -14.38
CA ALA A 39 -7.71 -11.68 -15.18
C ALA A 39 -6.52 -11.71 -16.16
N VAL A 40 -6.11 -12.90 -16.58
CA VAL A 40 -4.96 -13.09 -17.48
C VAL A 40 -5.43 -13.05 -18.93
N ASN A 41 -4.76 -12.28 -19.79
CA ASN A 41 -5.03 -12.16 -21.23
C ASN A 41 -6.40 -11.59 -21.56
N ASP A 42 -6.91 -10.69 -20.77
CA ASP A 42 -8.22 -10.03 -20.97
C ASP A 42 -8.10 -8.63 -21.60
N PHE A 43 -7.15 -8.47 -22.49
CA PHE A 43 -6.97 -7.26 -23.29
C PHE A 43 -8.29 -6.70 -23.81
N ILE A 44 -8.45 -5.37 -23.70
CA ILE A 44 -9.69 -4.72 -24.14
C ILE A 44 -9.92 -4.94 -25.64
N PRO A 45 -11.18 -5.08 -26.09
CA PRO A 45 -11.49 -5.41 -27.49
C PRO A 45 -11.03 -4.38 -28.53
N THR A 46 -10.73 -3.16 -28.11
CA THR A 46 -10.25 -2.09 -29.00
C THR A 46 -8.74 -2.09 -29.17
N PHE A 47 -7.99 -2.89 -28.40
CA PHE A 47 -6.55 -3.00 -28.53
C PHE A 47 -6.15 -3.69 -29.83
N THR A 48 -5.22 -3.08 -30.55
CA THR A 48 -4.77 -3.59 -31.87
C THR A 48 -3.28 -3.91 -31.89
N GLY A 49 -2.58 -3.72 -30.76
CA GLY A 49 -1.17 -4.03 -30.63
C GLY A 49 -0.90 -5.52 -30.42
N VAL A 50 0.38 -5.85 -30.16
CA VAL A 50 0.78 -7.21 -29.81
C VAL A 50 0.41 -7.49 -28.35
N HIS A 51 -0.26 -8.61 -28.09
CA HIS A 51 -0.64 -9.07 -26.75
C HIS A 51 0.58 -9.59 -25.98
N ASN A 52 1.47 -8.67 -25.60
CA ASN A 52 2.63 -8.99 -24.79
C ASN A 52 2.25 -8.97 -23.30
N GLY A 53 2.84 -9.88 -22.52
CA GLY A 53 2.51 -10.00 -21.10
C GLY A 53 2.85 -8.77 -20.25
N ASP A 54 3.74 -7.88 -20.70
CA ASP A 54 4.00 -6.61 -20.01
C ASP A 54 2.88 -5.57 -20.17
N LEU A 55 1.91 -5.81 -21.04
CA LEU A 55 0.71 -5.00 -21.19
C LEU A 55 -0.53 -5.64 -20.57
N ASP A 56 -0.43 -6.85 -20.03
CA ASP A 56 -1.48 -7.65 -19.37
C ASP A 56 -1.27 -7.57 -17.86
N VAL A 57 -2.21 -6.99 -17.15
CA VAL A 57 -2.12 -6.70 -15.71
C VAL A 57 -2.64 -7.89 -14.92
N LEU A 58 -1.94 -8.31 -13.89
CA LEU A 58 -2.36 -9.42 -13.01
C LEU A 58 -2.88 -8.94 -11.66
N SER A 59 -2.41 -7.78 -11.20
CA SER A 59 -2.88 -7.25 -9.93
C SER A 59 -2.55 -5.78 -9.76
N LEU A 60 -3.37 -5.13 -8.95
CA LEU A 60 -3.19 -3.74 -8.52
C LEU A 60 -3.34 -3.64 -7.00
N SER A 61 -2.46 -2.89 -6.35
CA SER A 61 -2.63 -2.49 -4.96
C SER A 61 -2.30 -1.02 -4.76
N ALA A 62 -2.98 -0.39 -3.80
CA ALA A 62 -2.76 0.98 -3.42
C ALA A 62 -2.91 1.13 -1.90
N VAL A 63 -1.92 1.69 -1.24
CA VAL A 63 -1.85 1.84 0.21
C VAL A 63 -1.47 3.28 0.55
N PHE A 64 -1.98 3.79 1.67
CA PHE A 64 -1.63 5.09 2.21
C PHE A 64 -1.27 4.98 3.69
N ASP A 65 -0.07 5.46 4.05
CA ASP A 65 0.45 5.54 5.42
C ASP A 65 1.03 6.93 5.75
N GLY A 66 0.61 7.96 5.00
CA GLY A 66 1.21 9.29 4.95
C GLY A 66 1.91 9.56 3.62
N ALA A 67 2.23 8.49 2.89
CA ALA A 67 2.63 8.46 1.49
C ALA A 67 1.75 7.47 0.73
N PHE A 68 1.69 7.61 -0.58
CA PHE A 68 1.02 6.64 -1.46
C PHE A 68 2.03 5.60 -1.93
N HIS A 69 1.68 4.32 -1.77
CA HIS A 69 2.42 3.16 -2.24
C HIS A 69 1.53 2.42 -3.24
N LEU A 70 1.85 2.55 -4.52
CA LEU A 70 1.10 1.95 -5.62
C LEU A 70 1.92 0.82 -6.21
N THR A 71 1.30 -0.34 -6.42
CA THR A 71 1.98 -1.49 -7.04
C THR A 71 1.08 -2.10 -8.09
N ALA A 72 1.63 -2.33 -9.27
CA ALA A 72 1.00 -3.08 -10.35
C ALA A 72 1.93 -4.23 -10.78
N VAL A 73 1.37 -5.41 -11.00
CA VAL A 73 2.09 -6.60 -11.46
C VAL A 73 1.56 -7.00 -12.82
N MET A 74 2.45 -7.19 -13.78
CA MET A 74 2.14 -7.57 -15.14
C MET A 74 2.32 -9.09 -15.33
N ASN A 75 1.72 -9.66 -16.35
CA ASN A 75 1.90 -11.07 -16.76
C ASN A 75 3.27 -11.33 -17.42
N GLY A 76 4.07 -10.30 -17.63
CA GLY A 76 5.38 -10.40 -18.24
C GLY A 76 6.30 -9.25 -17.88
N LYS A 77 7.58 -9.42 -18.24
CA LYS A 77 8.62 -8.45 -17.91
C LYS A 77 8.34 -7.10 -18.58
N ILE A 78 8.23 -6.05 -17.77
CA ILE A 78 8.05 -4.65 -18.20
C ILE A 78 9.19 -4.21 -19.12
N GLY A 79 8.83 -3.53 -20.21
CA GLY A 79 9.74 -3.09 -21.27
C GLY A 79 9.95 -4.13 -22.38
N THR A 80 9.14 -5.18 -22.44
CA THR A 80 9.07 -6.10 -23.59
C THR A 80 8.41 -5.39 -24.78
N THR A 81 7.35 -4.61 -24.52
CA THR A 81 6.74 -3.70 -25.48
C THR A 81 7.46 -2.35 -25.43
N ASP A 82 7.97 -1.88 -26.57
CA ASP A 82 8.64 -0.59 -26.69
C ASP A 82 8.10 0.15 -27.93
N PRO A 83 7.53 1.36 -27.79
CA PRO A 83 7.33 2.11 -26.55
C PRO A 83 6.05 1.71 -25.80
N SER A 84 6.16 1.49 -24.48
CA SER A 84 5.01 1.24 -23.59
C SER A 84 4.86 2.32 -22.52
N ILE A 85 3.61 2.52 -22.05
CA ILE A 85 3.28 3.42 -20.95
C ILE A 85 2.37 2.69 -19.96
N PHE A 86 2.70 2.80 -18.70
CA PHE A 86 1.99 2.31 -17.53
C PHE A 86 1.42 3.50 -16.78
N THR A 87 0.12 3.53 -16.51
CA THR A 87 -0.55 4.70 -15.97
C THR A 87 -1.39 4.34 -14.76
N PHE A 88 -1.15 4.99 -13.62
CA PHE A 88 -2.06 5.03 -12.50
C PHE A 88 -2.99 6.22 -12.67
N GLY A 89 -4.30 5.97 -12.80
CA GLY A 89 -5.36 6.96 -12.74
C GLY A 89 -5.81 7.14 -11.30
N ILE A 90 -5.91 8.39 -10.85
CA ILE A 90 -6.21 8.70 -9.46
C ILE A 90 -7.41 9.65 -9.42
N ASP A 91 -8.49 9.23 -8.77
CA ASP A 91 -9.63 10.05 -8.42
C ASP A 91 -9.45 10.56 -6.98
N ARG A 92 -9.17 11.84 -6.85
CA ARG A 92 -8.96 12.54 -5.58
C ARG A 92 -10.24 13.20 -5.05
N GLY A 93 -11.39 12.97 -5.74
CA GLY A 93 -12.71 13.48 -5.41
C GLY A 93 -13.41 14.28 -6.52
N ALA A 94 -12.72 14.58 -7.62
CA ALA A 94 -13.27 15.25 -8.80
C ALA A 94 -13.08 14.41 -10.07
N GLY A 95 -12.88 13.10 -9.93
CA GLY A 95 -12.67 12.17 -11.03
C GLY A 95 -13.87 12.09 -11.97
N THR A 96 -13.58 11.97 -13.24
CA THR A 96 -14.59 11.75 -14.30
C THR A 96 -14.20 10.53 -15.13
N ALA A 97 -15.18 9.90 -15.78
CA ALA A 97 -14.97 8.73 -16.63
C ALA A 97 -14.14 9.10 -17.86
N GLY A 98 -12.84 8.78 -17.83
CA GLY A 98 -11.90 9.13 -18.90
C GLY A 98 -12.04 8.30 -20.16
N PHE A 99 -12.63 7.10 -20.06
CA PHE A 99 -12.68 6.10 -21.12
C PHE A 99 -14.12 5.63 -21.45
N ALA A 100 -15.12 6.46 -21.13
CA ALA A 100 -16.53 6.15 -21.41
C ALA A 100 -16.81 5.83 -22.89
N ALA A 101 -16.05 6.43 -23.82
CA ALA A 101 -16.21 6.20 -25.26
C ALA A 101 -15.88 4.77 -25.70
N ILE A 102 -15.13 4.01 -24.91
CA ILE A 102 -14.78 2.60 -25.17
C ILE A 102 -15.45 1.64 -24.19
N GLY A 103 -16.41 2.12 -23.39
CA GLY A 103 -17.16 1.30 -22.45
C GLY A 103 -16.65 1.32 -21.00
N GLU A 104 -15.46 1.84 -20.74
CA GLU A 104 -14.80 1.88 -19.43
C GLU A 104 -15.33 3.08 -18.61
N THR A 105 -16.62 3.05 -18.26
CA THR A 105 -17.32 4.16 -17.56
C THR A 105 -16.97 4.24 -16.08
N GLY A 106 -16.53 3.13 -15.48
CA GLY A 106 -16.13 3.02 -14.08
C GLY A 106 -14.70 3.47 -13.81
N VAL A 107 -13.88 3.66 -14.85
CA VAL A 107 -12.50 4.17 -14.73
C VAL A 107 -12.54 5.69 -14.61
N THR A 108 -12.62 6.16 -13.35
CA THR A 108 -12.70 7.60 -13.03
C THR A 108 -11.37 8.12 -12.49
N PHE A 109 -10.95 9.29 -12.96
CA PHE A 109 -9.75 9.96 -12.46
C PHE A 109 -9.78 11.47 -12.72
N ASP A 110 -9.06 12.22 -11.91
CA ASP A 110 -8.75 13.64 -12.09
C ASP A 110 -7.24 13.91 -12.17
N SER A 111 -6.43 12.87 -11.96
CA SER A 111 -4.98 12.90 -12.07
C SER A 111 -4.43 11.59 -12.59
N VAL A 112 -3.24 11.67 -13.17
CA VAL A 112 -2.53 10.48 -13.67
C VAL A 112 -1.05 10.55 -13.30
N LEU A 113 -0.48 9.37 -13.02
CA LEU A 113 0.96 9.16 -12.87
C LEU A 113 1.38 8.14 -13.93
N THR A 114 2.37 8.48 -14.73
CA THR A 114 2.81 7.66 -15.86
C THR A 114 4.24 7.21 -15.70
N VAL A 115 4.52 5.97 -16.10
CA VAL A 115 5.86 5.40 -16.17
C VAL A 115 5.98 4.71 -17.53
N THR A 116 7.06 5.00 -18.30
CA THR A 116 7.33 4.26 -19.53
C THR A 116 8.04 2.94 -19.23
N GLY A 117 8.05 2.00 -20.17
CA GLY A 117 8.83 0.76 -20.04
C GLY A 117 10.33 1.01 -19.85
N ALA A 118 10.84 2.17 -20.27
CA ALA A 118 12.21 2.63 -20.03
C ALA A 118 12.41 3.35 -18.67
N GLY A 119 11.36 3.44 -17.82
CA GLY A 119 11.44 4.07 -16.51
C GLY A 119 11.32 5.59 -16.50
N VAL A 120 10.96 6.22 -17.61
CA VAL A 120 10.69 7.69 -17.63
C VAL A 120 9.35 7.94 -16.96
N THR A 121 9.33 8.89 -16.02
CA THR A 121 8.15 9.20 -15.21
C THR A 121 7.54 10.54 -15.55
N GLY A 122 6.24 10.69 -15.33
CA GLY A 122 5.48 11.92 -15.47
C GLY A 122 4.23 11.93 -14.60
N GLY A 123 3.68 13.11 -14.36
CA GLY A 123 2.41 13.25 -13.63
C GLY A 123 1.58 14.41 -14.16
N ARG A 124 0.27 14.33 -13.96
CA ARG A 124 -0.67 15.43 -14.25
C ARG A 124 -1.74 15.50 -13.17
N LEU A 125 -2.02 16.72 -12.72
CA LEU A 125 -3.15 17.06 -11.87
C LEU A 125 -4.15 17.86 -12.74
N GLY A 126 -5.20 17.21 -13.21
CA GLY A 126 -6.06 17.77 -14.25
C GLY A 126 -5.25 18.12 -15.50
N ALA A 127 -5.24 19.40 -15.88
CA ALA A 127 -4.47 19.89 -17.03
C ALA A 127 -2.98 20.19 -16.71
N THR A 128 -2.60 20.28 -15.43
CA THR A 128 -1.25 20.73 -15.02
C THR A 128 -0.30 19.54 -14.92
N ALA A 129 0.76 19.56 -15.75
CA ALA A 129 1.82 18.56 -15.67
C ALA A 129 2.79 18.89 -14.52
N PHE A 130 3.35 17.84 -13.90
CA PHE A 130 4.40 17.96 -12.90
C PHE A 130 5.42 16.80 -13.06
N ALA A 131 6.63 17.03 -12.55
CA ALA A 131 7.65 15.97 -12.51
C ALA A 131 7.50 15.15 -11.24
N LEU A 132 7.57 13.82 -11.36
CA LEU A 132 7.70 12.95 -10.21
C LEU A 132 9.12 13.07 -9.61
N PRO A 133 9.27 12.89 -8.29
CA PRO A 133 10.59 12.85 -7.67
C PRO A 133 11.46 11.76 -8.28
N ALA A 134 12.76 11.99 -8.31
CA ALA A 134 13.71 10.97 -8.72
C ALA A 134 13.60 9.76 -7.80
N GLY A 135 13.50 8.56 -8.38
CA GLY A 135 13.34 7.32 -7.62
C GLY A 135 11.92 7.06 -7.08
N ALA A 136 10.92 7.86 -7.47
CA ALA A 136 9.54 7.58 -7.08
C ALA A 136 8.98 6.31 -7.73
N ALA A 137 9.44 5.94 -8.90
CA ALA A 137 9.01 4.72 -9.58
C ALA A 137 10.17 3.72 -9.71
N HIS A 138 9.87 2.44 -9.48
CA HIS A 138 10.81 1.34 -9.61
C HIS A 138 10.17 0.22 -10.44
N ILE A 139 10.91 -0.26 -11.44
CA ILE A 139 10.56 -1.44 -12.23
C ILE A 139 11.49 -2.58 -11.82
N ASN A 140 10.90 -3.70 -11.39
CA ASN A 140 11.62 -4.92 -11.05
C ASN A 140 10.96 -6.13 -11.71
N GLY A 141 11.50 -6.53 -12.86
CA GLY A 141 10.93 -7.61 -13.65
C GLY A 141 9.56 -7.27 -14.23
N ASP A 142 8.53 -7.88 -13.73
CA ASP A 142 7.11 -7.71 -14.06
C ASP A 142 6.37 -6.72 -13.13
N THR A 143 7.03 -6.22 -12.13
CA THR A 143 6.43 -5.40 -11.08
C THR A 143 6.85 -3.94 -11.21
N LEU A 144 5.86 -3.05 -11.22
CA LEU A 144 6.00 -1.60 -11.11
C LEU A 144 5.54 -1.14 -9.74
N THR A 145 6.41 -0.46 -9.00
CA THR A 145 6.04 0.25 -7.76
C THR A 145 6.21 1.75 -7.95
N LEU A 146 5.36 2.53 -7.31
CA LEU A 146 5.42 3.98 -7.29
C LEU A 146 5.13 4.49 -5.88
N ASP A 147 6.12 5.19 -5.30
CA ASP A 147 6.05 5.77 -3.97
C ASP A 147 5.99 7.30 -4.07
N LEU A 148 4.97 7.92 -3.48
CA LEU A 148 4.74 9.34 -3.63
C LEU A 148 4.23 9.98 -2.33
N ALA A 149 4.90 11.03 -1.87
CA ALA A 149 4.42 11.79 -0.71
C ALA A 149 3.03 12.41 -0.99
N ALA A 150 2.17 12.45 0.03
CA ALA A 150 0.81 12.98 -0.06
C ALA A 150 0.72 14.39 -0.68
N SER A 151 1.75 15.22 -0.47
CA SER A 151 1.80 16.59 -0.99
C SER A 151 1.79 16.71 -2.52
N PHE A 152 2.15 15.64 -3.24
CA PHE A 152 2.09 15.61 -4.71
C PHE A 152 0.68 15.38 -5.26
N LEU A 153 -0.22 14.85 -4.43
CA LEU A 153 -1.61 14.55 -4.80
C LEU A 153 -2.58 15.29 -3.87
N PRO A 154 -2.67 16.63 -3.93
CA PRO A 154 -3.58 17.40 -3.09
C PRO A 154 -5.03 16.98 -3.34
N SER A 155 -5.85 16.94 -2.30
CA SER A 155 -7.27 16.57 -2.37
C SER A 155 -8.06 17.48 -3.31
N THR A 156 -9.03 16.90 -4.00
CA THR A 156 -10.08 17.59 -4.76
C THR A 156 -11.48 17.32 -4.20
N GLY A 157 -11.58 16.56 -3.10
CA GLY A 157 -12.85 16.24 -2.44
C GLY A 157 -12.75 15.06 -1.48
N PHE A 158 -11.91 14.06 -1.74
CA PHE A 158 -11.68 12.94 -0.86
C PHE A 158 -10.49 13.19 0.07
N SER A 159 -10.45 12.54 1.23
CA SER A 159 -9.22 12.40 2.00
C SER A 159 -8.31 11.34 1.36
N PRO A 160 -6.98 11.40 1.54
CA PRO A 160 -6.03 10.54 0.82
C PRO A 160 -6.32 9.04 0.92
N GLU A 161 -6.74 8.55 2.08
CA GLU A 161 -7.14 7.16 2.31
C GLU A 161 -8.44 6.75 1.59
N ASN A 162 -9.16 7.71 1.03
CA ASN A 162 -10.39 7.50 0.26
C ASN A 162 -10.20 7.74 -1.24
N TYR A 163 -8.97 8.01 -1.69
CA TYR A 163 -8.70 8.11 -3.13
C TYR A 163 -9.02 6.79 -3.81
N ARG A 164 -9.38 6.89 -5.08
CA ARG A 164 -9.67 5.72 -5.91
C ARG A 164 -8.64 5.62 -7.00
N ILE A 165 -8.14 4.42 -7.22
CA ILE A 165 -7.05 4.14 -8.14
C ILE A 165 -7.54 3.16 -9.20
N SER A 166 -7.21 3.45 -10.44
CA SER A 166 -7.24 2.53 -11.57
C SER A 166 -5.86 2.48 -12.20
N PHE A 167 -5.59 1.43 -12.92
CA PHE A 167 -4.33 1.28 -13.63
C PHE A 167 -4.61 0.81 -15.04
N TRP A 168 -3.83 1.27 -16.01
CA TRP A 168 -3.90 0.77 -17.37
C TRP A 168 -2.56 0.80 -18.07
N THR A 169 -2.45 -0.07 -19.04
CA THR A 169 -1.28 -0.24 -19.89
C THR A 169 -1.55 0.27 -21.30
N ARG A 170 -0.47 0.67 -21.98
CA ARG A 170 -0.57 1.21 -23.32
C ARG A 170 0.64 0.85 -24.16
N ASP A 171 0.40 0.36 -25.39
CA ASP A 171 1.34 0.39 -26.51
C ASP A 171 1.30 1.77 -27.17
N SER A 172 2.32 2.58 -27.01
CA SER A 172 2.39 3.94 -27.56
C SER A 172 2.70 4.00 -29.05
N SER A 173 3.01 2.86 -29.69
CA SER A 173 3.12 2.77 -31.14
C SER A 173 1.74 2.84 -31.82
N GLN A 174 0.66 2.52 -31.08
CA GLN A 174 -0.72 2.55 -31.56
C GLN A 174 -1.37 3.90 -31.25
N ALA A 175 -2.19 4.40 -32.18
CA ALA A 175 -2.83 5.69 -32.06
C ALA A 175 -4.15 5.62 -31.24
N GLY A 176 -4.47 6.68 -30.50
CA GLY A 176 -5.77 6.80 -29.81
C GLY A 176 -6.06 5.66 -28.85
N THR A 177 -7.29 5.23 -28.76
CA THR A 177 -7.75 4.15 -27.88
C THR A 177 -7.29 2.76 -28.30
N SER A 178 -6.88 2.57 -29.55
CA SER A 178 -6.36 1.30 -30.03
C SER A 178 -5.00 0.90 -29.40
N GLY A 179 -4.34 1.84 -28.75
CA GLY A 179 -3.11 1.56 -27.99
C GLY A 179 -3.35 1.19 -26.53
N LEU A 180 -4.56 1.39 -26.00
CA LEU A 180 -4.91 0.94 -24.64
C LEU A 180 -5.04 -0.56 -24.66
N ALA A 181 -4.30 -1.23 -23.77
CA ALA A 181 -4.20 -2.68 -23.82
C ALA A 181 -5.07 -3.34 -22.75
N ASP A 182 -4.97 -2.89 -21.52
CA ASP A 182 -5.60 -3.53 -20.38
C ASP A 182 -5.87 -2.53 -19.25
N PHE A 183 -6.85 -2.83 -18.37
CA PHE A 183 -7.25 -2.05 -17.20
C PHE A 183 -7.33 -2.93 -15.96
N ALA A 184 -6.79 -2.44 -14.84
CA ALA A 184 -6.93 -3.09 -13.54
C ALA A 184 -7.45 -2.08 -12.49
N PRO A 185 -8.58 -2.40 -11.82
CA PRO A 185 -9.53 -3.44 -12.21
C PRO A 185 -10.33 -2.99 -13.45
N ASP A 186 -10.85 -3.95 -14.20
CA ASP A 186 -11.73 -3.71 -15.32
C ASP A 186 -12.87 -2.77 -14.96
N ASN A 187 -13.10 -1.76 -15.80
CA ASN A 187 -14.22 -0.82 -15.71
C ASN A 187 -14.56 -0.37 -14.28
N SER A 188 -13.54 -0.22 -13.42
CA SER A 188 -13.70 0.09 -12.00
C SER A 188 -12.49 0.82 -11.44
N THR A 189 -12.52 1.09 -10.13
CA THR A 189 -11.42 1.61 -9.34
C THR A 189 -11.31 0.85 -8.02
N ILE A 190 -10.12 0.75 -7.45
CA ILE A 190 -9.92 0.32 -6.06
C ILE A 190 -9.87 1.55 -5.15
N GLN A 191 -10.32 1.41 -3.92
CA GLN A 191 -10.04 2.41 -2.89
C GLN A 191 -8.65 2.18 -2.31
N VAL A 192 -7.92 3.26 -2.04
CA VAL A 192 -6.66 3.21 -1.30
C VAL A 192 -6.93 2.60 0.08
N GLY A 193 -6.17 1.58 0.45
CA GLY A 193 -6.23 0.97 1.77
C GLY A 193 -5.45 1.80 2.79
N ALA A 194 -6.07 2.10 3.94
CA ALA A 194 -5.33 2.67 5.06
C ALA A 194 -4.51 1.59 5.75
N VAL A 195 -3.22 1.85 5.97
CA VAL A 195 -2.41 1.04 6.90
C VAL A 195 -2.72 1.52 8.31
N PRO A 196 -3.24 0.65 9.21
CA PRO A 196 -3.40 1.03 10.60
C PRO A 196 -2.04 1.40 11.20
N GLU A 197 -1.93 2.60 11.77
CA GLU A 197 -0.68 3.08 12.37
C GLU A 197 -0.16 2.10 13.43
N PRO A 198 1.17 1.92 13.54
CA PRO A 198 1.78 1.05 14.56
C PRO A 198 1.30 1.35 15.98
N GLU A 199 0.91 2.61 16.25
CA GLU A 199 0.33 3.04 17.52
C GLU A 199 -0.99 2.34 17.83
N THR A 200 -1.82 2.05 16.83
CA THR A 200 -3.09 1.33 17.00
C THR A 200 -2.85 -0.09 17.50
N TYR A 201 -1.85 -0.79 16.94
CA TYR A 201 -1.46 -2.12 17.41
C TYR A 201 -0.81 -2.07 18.79
N ALA A 202 0.03 -1.06 19.05
CA ALA A 202 0.64 -0.86 20.37
C ALA A 202 -0.42 -0.61 21.45
N MET A 203 -1.43 0.21 21.18
CA MET A 203 -2.55 0.48 22.09
C MET A 203 -3.41 -0.76 22.30
N LEU A 204 -3.69 -1.55 21.26
CA LEU A 204 -4.41 -2.81 21.38
C LEU A 204 -3.65 -3.81 22.28
N LEU A 205 -2.36 -3.99 22.01
CA LEU A 205 -1.50 -4.88 22.83
C LEU A 205 -1.36 -4.39 24.26
N ALA A 206 -1.21 -3.08 24.49
CA ALA A 206 -1.20 -2.49 25.81
C ALA A 206 -2.51 -2.72 26.56
N GLY A 207 -3.66 -2.55 25.87
CA GLY A 207 -4.99 -2.82 26.41
C GLY A 207 -5.20 -4.28 26.80
N LEU A 208 -4.80 -5.20 25.92
CA LEU A 208 -4.85 -6.65 26.19
C LEU A 208 -3.91 -7.05 27.33
N GLY A 209 -2.70 -6.48 27.37
CA GLY A 209 -1.74 -6.69 28.47
C GLY A 209 -2.30 -6.22 29.81
N LEU A 210 -2.92 -5.05 29.86
CA LEU A 210 -3.55 -4.50 31.06
C LEU A 210 -4.71 -5.39 31.54
N MET A 211 -5.56 -5.85 30.62
CA MET A 211 -6.68 -6.75 30.97
C MET A 211 -6.16 -8.09 31.50
N GLY A 212 -5.13 -8.68 30.90
CA GLY A 212 -4.48 -9.90 31.39
C GLY A 212 -3.88 -9.72 32.78
N PHE A 213 -3.23 -8.59 33.06
CA PHE A 213 -2.67 -8.29 34.37
C PHE A 213 -3.75 -8.13 35.46
N VAL A 214 -4.83 -7.42 35.15
CA VAL A 214 -5.98 -7.23 36.08
C VAL A 214 -6.67 -8.57 36.36
N GLY A 215 -6.86 -9.42 35.32
CA GLY A 215 -7.43 -10.74 35.44
C GLY A 215 -6.61 -11.65 36.38
N ARG A 216 -5.29 -11.66 36.23
CA ARG A 216 -4.38 -12.42 37.09
C ARG A 216 -4.40 -11.97 38.55
N ARG A 217 -4.50 -10.66 38.82
CA ARG A 217 -4.61 -10.11 40.19
C ARG A 217 -5.91 -10.53 40.88
N ARG A 218 -7.04 -10.64 40.15
CA ARG A 218 -8.32 -11.07 40.71
C ARG A 218 -8.29 -12.55 41.11
N GLN A 219 -7.68 -13.42 40.35
CA GLN A 219 -7.53 -14.84 40.67
C GLN A 219 -6.69 -15.08 41.94
N GLN A 220 -5.63 -14.28 42.17
CA GLN A 220 -4.77 -14.39 43.36
C GLN A 220 -5.45 -13.92 44.66
N LYS A 221 -6.55 -13.16 44.61
CA LYS A 221 -7.33 -12.72 45.78
C LYS A 221 -8.43 -13.67 46.16
N SER A 222 -8.75 -14.67 45.31
CA SER A 222 -9.84 -15.65 45.52
C SER A 222 -9.33 -17.01 45.98
N ALA A 223 -8.02 -17.18 46.16
CA ALA A 223 -7.33 -18.33 46.73
C ALA A 223 -6.75 -17.99 48.10
#